data_140766916a6c402965b8850fba3ebf51
#
_entry.id   140766916a6c402965b8850fba3ebf51
#
_cell.length_a   1.000
_cell.length_b   1.000
_cell.length_c   1.000
_cell.angle_alpha   90.00
_cell.angle_beta   90.00
_cell.angle_gamma   90.00
#
_symmetry.space_group_name_H-M   'P 1'
#
loop_
_entity.id
_entity.type
_entity.pdbx_description
1 polymer ?
#
loop_
_entity_poly.entity_id
_entity_poly.type
_entity_poly.pdbx_seq_one_letter_code
_entity_poly.pdbx_strand_id
1 'polypeptide(L)'
;MTEQELQQYLLSKYPKENEECEWKEFKNMKNDFNGKEKDDVISYVSALSNMEGGHLVIGVVDNTLEIVGTNTYNYDRQKAKLRMTDLCANLPSEGLLVEEFITDDSHKTVWVIHIPKHMKRRPVYAHSKAWQRLDDSLVELTDSRLNVILDEQDSAYDWTAQAIADATIDDLDPDAIMLAREGYKQRYPKFAKECDSWSDKVFLDKACLTIDGKITKATLLLVGKEEKAHKLNHIAQIVWKCFQDGQTFGDIYTIPFIRTTSELLNRIRNYRFKIYPKNSLIPAEVWKYDTESILEGLHNSIAHQKYESDARIIVTEDKDKLTFQNDGYFFEGNYSQYITG
;
A
#
# COMPACT_ATOMS: atom_id res chain seq x y z
N MET A 1 11.10 -0.62 -39.23
CA MET A 1 10.42 0.70 -39.01
C MET A 1 11.41 1.80 -39.38
N THR A 2 10.95 2.85 -40.07
CA THR A 2 11.72 4.08 -40.24
C THR A 2 11.91 4.83 -38.91
N GLU A 3 12.84 5.78 -38.85
CA GLU A 3 13.02 6.62 -37.65
C GLU A 3 11.70 7.28 -37.22
N GLN A 4 10.93 7.80 -38.15
CA GLN A 4 9.67 8.46 -37.87
C GLN A 4 8.61 7.50 -37.34
N GLU A 5 8.50 6.30 -37.89
CA GLU A 5 7.58 5.27 -37.39
C GLU A 5 7.98 4.79 -36.02
N LEU A 6 9.27 4.59 -35.78
CA LEU A 6 9.78 4.19 -34.46
C LEU A 6 9.56 5.28 -33.41
N GLN A 7 9.81 6.55 -33.74
CA GLN A 7 9.54 7.67 -32.85
C GLN A 7 8.06 7.76 -32.49
N GLN A 8 7.14 7.61 -33.45
CA GLN A 8 5.70 7.59 -33.19
C GLN A 8 5.29 6.41 -32.29
N TYR A 9 5.85 5.23 -32.56
CA TYR A 9 5.63 4.05 -31.71
C TYR A 9 6.07 4.30 -30.28
N LEU A 10 7.29 4.81 -30.08
CA LEU A 10 7.83 5.10 -28.75
C LEU A 10 7.01 6.19 -28.02
N LEU A 11 6.62 7.26 -28.71
CA LEU A 11 5.72 8.29 -28.17
C LEU A 11 4.36 7.74 -27.76
N SER A 12 3.84 6.75 -28.46
CA SER A 12 2.57 6.10 -28.10
C SER A 12 2.67 5.24 -26.84
N LYS A 13 3.84 4.66 -26.58
CA LYS A 13 4.11 3.76 -25.44
C LYS A 13 4.68 4.49 -24.25
N TYR A 14 5.52 5.48 -24.47
CA TYR A 14 6.31 6.21 -23.50
C TYR A 14 6.16 7.71 -23.73
N PRO A 15 4.95 8.30 -23.51
CA PRO A 15 4.58 9.62 -24.02
C PRO A 15 5.35 10.78 -23.37
N LYS A 16 5.95 10.56 -22.22
CA LYS A 16 6.74 11.58 -21.49
C LYS A 16 7.65 10.93 -20.47
N GLU A 17 8.69 11.67 -20.05
CA GLU A 17 9.48 11.35 -18.88
C GLU A 17 8.67 11.56 -17.60
N ASN A 18 8.79 10.63 -16.67
CA ASN A 18 8.13 10.64 -15.37
C ASN A 18 8.88 9.70 -14.41
N GLU A 19 8.28 9.40 -13.25
CA GLU A 19 8.89 8.50 -12.25
C GLU A 19 9.10 7.07 -12.76
N GLU A 20 8.37 6.65 -13.80
CA GLU A 20 8.41 5.30 -14.38
C GLU A 20 9.10 5.25 -15.75
N CYS A 21 9.47 6.38 -16.35
CA CYS A 21 10.04 6.42 -17.69
C CYS A 21 11.09 7.51 -17.84
N GLU A 22 12.21 7.14 -18.41
CA GLU A 22 13.35 8.03 -18.67
C GLU A 22 13.84 7.87 -20.11
N TRP A 23 14.23 8.98 -20.76
CA TRP A 23 14.80 9.03 -22.10
C TRP A 23 16.24 9.53 -22.03
N LYS A 24 17.17 8.82 -22.70
CA LYS A 24 18.59 9.21 -22.66
C LYS A 24 19.26 8.98 -24.00
N GLU A 25 20.13 9.91 -24.36
CA GLU A 25 20.93 9.77 -25.57
C GLU A 25 21.86 8.56 -25.49
N PHE A 26 22.67 8.43 -24.46
CA PHE A 26 23.67 7.38 -24.25
C PHE A 26 24.25 6.82 -25.54
N LYS A 27 25.06 7.67 -26.23
CA LYS A 27 25.53 7.42 -27.59
C LYS A 27 26.41 6.19 -27.73
N ASN A 28 27.05 5.74 -26.65
CA ASN A 28 27.99 4.64 -26.68
C ASN A 28 27.87 3.78 -25.41
N MET A 29 27.23 2.62 -25.53
CA MET A 29 27.01 1.70 -24.42
C MET A 29 28.28 1.26 -23.69
N LYS A 30 29.43 1.23 -24.38
CA LYS A 30 30.72 0.90 -23.73
C LYS A 30 31.12 1.94 -22.66
N ASN A 31 30.81 3.22 -22.91
CA ASN A 31 31.18 4.32 -22.03
C ASN A 31 30.05 4.65 -21.05
N ASP A 32 28.80 4.54 -21.52
CA ASP A 32 27.61 5.05 -20.81
C ASP A 32 26.95 3.98 -19.93
N PHE A 33 27.34 2.70 -20.11
CA PHE A 33 26.71 1.59 -19.38
C PHE A 33 27.11 1.56 -17.90
N ASN A 34 28.41 1.74 -17.63
CA ASN A 34 29.00 1.84 -16.29
C ASN A 34 30.04 2.94 -16.30
N GLY A 35 29.56 4.16 -16.47
CA GLY A 35 30.36 5.36 -16.63
C GLY A 35 30.49 6.14 -15.34
N LYS A 36 30.00 7.37 -15.37
CA LYS A 36 30.03 8.27 -14.24
C LYS A 36 28.77 8.10 -13.39
N GLU A 37 28.97 7.99 -12.09
CA GLU A 37 27.89 7.98 -11.10
C GLU A 37 26.88 9.11 -11.36
N LYS A 38 25.59 8.80 -11.36
CA LYS A 38 24.43 9.61 -11.74
C LYS A 38 24.17 9.81 -13.24
N ASP A 39 25.16 9.60 -14.09
CA ASP A 39 25.05 9.89 -15.52
C ASP A 39 25.23 8.62 -16.38
N ASP A 40 24.93 7.43 -15.85
CA ASP A 40 25.11 6.16 -16.54
C ASP A 40 23.88 5.25 -16.43
N VAL A 41 23.83 4.24 -17.28
CA VAL A 41 22.69 3.30 -17.37
C VAL A 41 22.41 2.64 -16.05
N ILE A 42 23.44 2.17 -15.32
CA ILE A 42 23.22 1.41 -14.08
C ILE A 42 22.69 2.28 -12.94
N SER A 43 23.02 3.58 -12.91
CA SER A 43 22.44 4.51 -11.94
C SER A 43 20.95 4.72 -12.17
N TYR A 44 20.53 4.87 -13.44
CA TYR A 44 19.11 4.93 -13.80
C TYR A 44 18.37 3.62 -13.55
N VAL A 45 18.99 2.47 -13.81
CA VAL A 45 18.43 1.15 -13.51
C VAL A 45 18.18 1.01 -11.99
N SER A 46 19.13 1.40 -11.16
CA SER A 46 18.96 1.42 -9.71
C SER A 46 17.82 2.35 -9.28
N ALA A 47 17.78 3.57 -9.85
CA ALA A 47 16.78 4.55 -9.48
C ALA A 47 15.36 4.12 -9.83
N LEU A 48 15.11 3.71 -11.06
CA LEU A 48 13.80 3.25 -11.50
C LEU A 48 13.36 2.00 -10.72
N SER A 49 14.28 1.05 -10.47
CA SER A 49 13.97 -0.13 -9.68
C SER A 49 13.59 0.21 -8.23
N ASN A 50 14.22 1.19 -7.61
CA ASN A 50 13.93 1.65 -6.25
C ASN A 50 12.64 2.48 -6.15
N MET A 51 12.05 2.87 -7.28
CA MET A 51 10.69 3.40 -7.35
C MET A 51 9.70 2.22 -7.54
N GLU A 52 8.93 2.23 -8.59
CA GLU A 52 7.97 1.15 -8.88
C GLU A 52 8.39 0.31 -10.10
N GLY A 53 9.67 0.36 -10.48
CA GLY A 53 10.16 -0.15 -11.77
C GLY A 53 9.94 0.88 -12.88
N GLY A 54 10.07 0.45 -14.14
CA GLY A 54 9.80 1.36 -15.25
C GLY A 54 10.60 1.07 -16.51
N HIS A 55 10.82 2.12 -17.30
CA HIS A 55 11.42 2.01 -18.62
C HIS A 55 12.53 3.05 -18.81
N LEU A 56 13.67 2.59 -19.33
CA LEU A 56 14.74 3.46 -19.79
C LEU A 56 14.88 3.33 -21.30
N VAL A 57 14.59 4.41 -22.03
CA VAL A 57 14.72 4.49 -23.49
C VAL A 57 16.05 5.11 -23.85
N ILE A 58 16.88 4.38 -24.56
CA ILE A 58 18.27 4.76 -24.88
C ILE A 58 18.46 4.94 -26.37
N GLY A 59 19.21 5.96 -26.77
CA GLY A 59 19.46 6.34 -28.16
C GLY A 59 18.44 7.36 -28.69
N VAL A 60 17.85 8.12 -27.80
CA VAL A 60 16.89 9.19 -28.10
C VAL A 60 17.27 10.47 -27.38
N VAL A 61 16.87 11.62 -27.94
CA VAL A 61 17.08 12.92 -27.30
C VAL A 61 16.10 13.10 -26.14
N ASP A 62 16.63 13.52 -24.99
CA ASP A 62 15.83 13.88 -23.83
C ASP A 62 14.76 14.93 -24.25
N ASN A 63 13.58 14.83 -23.69
CA ASN A 63 12.43 15.71 -23.92
C ASN A 63 11.73 15.62 -25.29
N THR A 64 12.40 15.19 -26.36
CA THR A 64 11.81 15.17 -27.72
C THR A 64 11.59 13.77 -28.29
N LEU A 65 12.28 12.77 -27.71
CA LEU A 65 12.31 11.39 -28.23
C LEU A 65 12.77 11.28 -29.69
N GLU A 66 13.53 12.29 -30.18
CA GLU A 66 14.17 12.22 -31.47
C GLU A 66 15.21 11.12 -31.51
N ILE A 67 15.23 10.28 -32.54
CA ILE A 67 16.10 9.11 -32.62
C ILE A 67 17.51 9.56 -33.04
N VAL A 68 18.45 9.44 -32.14
CA VAL A 68 19.88 9.67 -32.40
C VAL A 68 20.67 8.37 -32.54
N GLY A 69 20.17 7.30 -31.93
CA GLY A 69 20.79 5.99 -31.94
C GLY A 69 21.92 5.85 -30.90
N THR A 70 22.16 4.62 -30.47
CA THR A 70 23.28 4.25 -29.57
C THR A 70 24.19 3.20 -30.21
N ASN A 71 25.47 3.22 -29.87
CA ASN A 71 26.41 2.22 -30.32
C ASN A 71 26.50 1.08 -29.28
N THR A 72 26.00 -0.09 -29.68
CA THR A 72 25.97 -1.31 -28.85
C THR A 72 27.17 -2.21 -29.05
N TYR A 73 28.28 -1.71 -29.55
CA TYR A 73 29.49 -2.49 -29.82
C TYR A 73 29.94 -3.27 -28.54
N ASN A 74 30.06 -4.60 -28.67
CA ASN A 74 30.32 -5.54 -27.61
C ASN A 74 29.19 -5.78 -26.59
N TYR A 75 28.06 -5.15 -26.73
CA TYR A 75 26.87 -5.40 -25.93
C TYR A 75 25.75 -5.97 -26.80
N ASP A 76 25.42 -7.24 -26.60
CA ASP A 76 24.13 -7.78 -27.01
C ASP A 76 23.14 -7.69 -25.83
N ARG A 77 21.86 -7.90 -26.09
CA ARG A 77 20.78 -7.82 -25.08
C ARG A 77 21.00 -8.71 -23.86
N GLN A 78 21.55 -9.94 -24.09
CA GLN A 78 21.81 -10.89 -23.00
C GLN A 78 22.98 -10.44 -22.14
N LYS A 79 24.07 -9.98 -22.77
CA LYS A 79 25.22 -9.44 -22.05
C LYS A 79 24.84 -8.17 -21.27
N ALA A 80 24.01 -7.31 -21.84
CA ALA A 80 23.52 -6.14 -21.14
C ALA A 80 22.72 -6.51 -19.90
N LYS A 81 21.80 -7.48 -20.02
CA LYS A 81 21.03 -7.98 -18.88
C LYS A 81 21.94 -8.57 -17.78
N LEU A 82 22.87 -9.45 -18.14
CA LEU A 82 23.83 -10.00 -17.19
C LEU A 82 24.65 -8.90 -16.51
N ARG A 83 25.12 -7.94 -17.30
CA ARG A 83 25.94 -6.85 -16.77
C ARG A 83 25.18 -5.94 -15.81
N MET A 84 23.87 -5.68 -16.06
CA MET A 84 23.03 -4.94 -15.11
C MET A 84 22.86 -5.68 -13.81
N THR A 85 22.61 -7.00 -13.84
CA THR A 85 22.49 -7.80 -12.62
C THR A 85 23.80 -7.95 -11.85
N ASP A 86 24.95 -7.90 -12.52
CA ASP A 86 26.27 -7.92 -11.89
C ASP A 86 26.62 -6.59 -11.21
N LEU A 87 26.27 -5.48 -11.85
CA LEU A 87 26.65 -4.13 -11.41
C LEU A 87 25.62 -3.49 -10.48
N CYS A 88 24.36 -3.92 -10.56
CA CYS A 88 23.29 -3.46 -9.69
C CYS A 88 22.97 -4.53 -8.63
N ALA A 89 23.53 -4.38 -7.44
CA ALA A 89 23.26 -5.32 -6.35
C ALA A 89 21.76 -5.32 -5.99
N ASN A 90 21.21 -6.51 -5.79
CA ASN A 90 19.80 -6.78 -5.50
C ASN A 90 18.82 -6.54 -6.68
N LEU A 91 19.30 -6.22 -7.87
CA LEU A 91 18.41 -6.04 -9.03
C LEU A 91 17.72 -7.38 -9.37
N PRO A 92 16.38 -7.45 -9.43
CA PRO A 92 15.69 -8.66 -9.87
C PRO A 92 16.01 -8.99 -11.34
N SER A 93 16.34 -10.25 -11.61
CA SER A 93 16.53 -10.71 -13.01
C SER A 93 15.21 -11.01 -13.72
N GLU A 94 14.18 -11.35 -12.96
CA GLU A 94 12.82 -11.55 -13.45
C GLU A 94 12.19 -10.19 -13.76
N GLY A 95 11.56 -10.07 -14.93
CA GLY A 95 11.01 -8.80 -15.40
C GLY A 95 12.03 -7.85 -16.04
N LEU A 96 13.34 -8.07 -15.87
CA LEU A 96 14.38 -7.29 -16.56
C LEU A 96 14.47 -7.76 -18.01
N LEU A 97 14.14 -6.86 -18.96
CA LEU A 97 14.12 -7.14 -20.38
C LEU A 97 14.78 -5.99 -21.14
N VAL A 98 15.53 -6.30 -22.20
CA VAL A 98 16.07 -5.31 -23.14
C VAL A 98 15.44 -5.55 -24.50
N GLU A 99 14.67 -4.60 -24.98
CA GLU A 99 14.15 -4.58 -26.35
C GLU A 99 15.08 -3.73 -27.23
N GLU A 100 15.36 -4.21 -28.42
CA GLU A 100 16.22 -3.54 -29.40
C GLU A 100 15.43 -3.25 -30.66
N PHE A 101 15.49 -2.01 -31.09
CA PHE A 101 14.92 -1.52 -32.34
C PHE A 101 16.04 -1.00 -33.22
N ILE A 102 16.03 -1.39 -34.46
CA ILE A 102 16.97 -0.89 -35.49
C ILE A 102 16.13 -0.26 -36.62
N THR A 103 16.42 0.99 -36.96
CA THR A 103 15.71 1.70 -38.03
C THR A 103 16.14 1.21 -39.39
N ASP A 104 15.18 1.07 -40.34
CA ASP A 104 15.43 0.53 -41.68
C ASP A 104 16.13 1.56 -42.58
N ASP A 105 15.90 2.84 -42.34
CA ASP A 105 16.38 3.96 -43.14
C ASP A 105 17.79 4.44 -42.77
N SER A 106 18.07 4.52 -41.48
CA SER A 106 19.35 5.06 -40.96
C SER A 106 20.18 4.08 -40.20
N HIS A 107 19.67 2.86 -39.94
CA HIS A 107 20.30 1.81 -39.17
C HIS A 107 20.71 2.24 -37.77
N LYS A 108 19.96 3.19 -37.17
CA LYS A 108 20.15 3.64 -35.79
C LYS A 108 19.55 2.62 -34.85
N THR A 109 20.27 2.34 -33.79
CA THR A 109 19.84 1.40 -32.72
C THR A 109 19.24 2.16 -31.53
N VAL A 110 18.06 1.76 -31.12
CA VAL A 110 17.39 2.25 -29.88
C VAL A 110 17.10 1.08 -28.97
N TRP A 111 17.40 1.23 -27.71
CA TRP A 111 17.06 0.23 -26.69
C TRP A 111 15.96 0.74 -25.76
N VAL A 112 15.04 -0.16 -25.41
CA VAL A 112 14.10 0.03 -24.29
C VAL A 112 14.42 -1.02 -23.25
N ILE A 113 14.87 -0.58 -22.09
CA ILE A 113 15.14 -1.45 -20.94
C ILE A 113 13.92 -1.39 -20.05
N HIS A 114 13.24 -2.54 -19.88
CA HIS A 114 12.18 -2.73 -18.90
C HIS A 114 12.82 -3.12 -17.59
N ILE A 115 12.64 -2.29 -16.58
CA ILE A 115 13.29 -2.40 -15.29
C ILE A 115 12.24 -2.83 -14.26
N PRO A 116 12.41 -3.99 -13.62
CA PRO A 116 11.47 -4.44 -12.58
C PRO A 116 11.61 -3.59 -11.32
N LYS A 117 10.52 -3.52 -10.53
CA LYS A 117 10.58 -3.02 -9.16
C LYS A 117 11.57 -3.85 -8.35
N HIS A 118 12.23 -3.24 -7.39
CA HIS A 118 13.12 -3.90 -6.43
C HIS A 118 12.40 -5.05 -5.70
N MET A 119 13.18 -6.02 -5.23
CA MET A 119 12.65 -7.05 -4.33
C MET A 119 12.26 -6.42 -3.00
N LYS A 120 11.18 -6.90 -2.41
CA LYS A 120 10.70 -6.43 -1.11
C LYS A 120 11.84 -6.35 -0.08
N ARG A 121 11.91 -5.23 0.62
CA ARG A 121 12.91 -4.95 1.65
C ARG A 121 14.36 -4.95 1.17
N ARG A 122 14.61 -4.88 -0.14
CA ARG A 122 15.95 -4.94 -0.74
C ARG A 122 16.14 -3.83 -1.76
N PRO A 123 16.65 -2.67 -1.34
CA PRO A 123 17.00 -1.61 -2.28
C PRO A 123 18.04 -2.10 -3.28
N VAL A 124 17.96 -1.58 -4.51
CA VAL A 124 18.93 -1.84 -5.58
C VAL A 124 20.03 -0.81 -5.52
N TYR A 125 21.28 -1.28 -5.56
CA TYR A 125 22.46 -0.43 -5.46
C TYR A 125 23.23 -0.43 -6.79
N ALA A 126 23.68 0.74 -7.21
CA ALA A 126 24.68 0.94 -8.26
C ALA A 126 25.79 1.85 -7.72
N HIS A 127 27.05 1.58 -8.06
CA HIS A 127 28.22 2.30 -7.49
C HIS A 127 28.25 2.33 -5.95
N SER A 128 27.80 1.24 -5.31
CA SER A 128 27.67 1.11 -3.85
C SER A 128 26.69 2.09 -3.20
N LYS A 129 25.84 2.74 -3.98
CA LYS A 129 24.76 3.64 -3.53
C LYS A 129 23.43 3.23 -4.10
N ALA A 130 22.37 3.47 -3.35
CA ALA A 130 21.01 3.32 -3.85
C ALA A 130 20.54 4.67 -4.42
N TRP A 131 19.88 4.62 -5.56
CA TRP A 131 19.40 5.81 -6.29
C TRP A 131 17.88 5.85 -6.32
N GLN A 132 17.34 7.05 -6.44
CA GLN A 132 15.92 7.31 -6.71
C GLN A 132 15.76 8.48 -7.68
N ARG A 133 14.58 8.57 -8.29
CA ARG A 133 14.18 9.78 -9.01
C ARG A 133 13.43 10.71 -8.06
N LEU A 134 13.72 12.00 -8.19
CA LEU A 134 12.98 13.06 -7.56
C LEU A 134 12.74 14.12 -8.64
N ASP A 135 11.51 14.21 -9.14
CA ASP A 135 11.18 14.92 -10.36
C ASP A 135 12.10 14.50 -11.53
N ASP A 136 12.81 15.43 -12.17
CA ASP A 136 13.71 15.17 -13.29
C ASP A 136 15.16 14.83 -12.85
N SER A 137 15.41 14.73 -11.54
CA SER A 137 16.75 14.55 -11.01
C SER A 137 16.96 13.16 -10.44
N LEU A 138 18.15 12.61 -10.72
CA LEU A 138 18.62 11.38 -10.08
C LEU A 138 19.39 11.74 -8.81
N VAL A 139 18.89 11.30 -7.68
CA VAL A 139 19.44 11.57 -6.35
C VAL A 139 19.70 10.28 -5.59
N GLU A 140 20.56 10.35 -4.59
CA GLU A 140 20.76 9.22 -3.67
C GLU A 140 19.45 8.95 -2.91
N LEU A 141 19.17 7.68 -2.64
CA LEU A 141 17.95 7.25 -1.98
C LEU A 141 17.80 7.95 -0.63
N THR A 142 16.69 8.65 -0.44
CA THR A 142 16.41 9.33 0.82
C THR A 142 16.07 8.35 1.93
N ASP A 143 16.32 8.71 3.19
CA ASP A 143 15.96 7.90 4.35
C ASP A 143 14.45 7.57 4.37
N SER A 144 13.62 8.50 3.95
CA SER A 144 12.18 8.28 3.85
C SER A 144 11.83 7.17 2.86
N ARG A 145 12.41 7.20 1.64
CA ARG A 145 12.16 6.15 0.64
C ARG A 145 12.80 4.82 1.04
N LEU A 146 13.98 4.86 1.63
CA LEU A 146 14.65 3.67 2.16
C LEU A 146 13.76 2.98 3.19
N ASN A 147 13.18 3.72 4.13
CA ASN A 147 12.27 3.17 5.13
C ASN A 147 11.02 2.55 4.47
N VAL A 148 10.45 3.21 3.45
CA VAL A 148 9.33 2.63 2.68
C VAL A 148 9.71 1.27 2.09
N ILE A 149 10.89 1.15 1.45
CA ILE A 149 11.36 -0.11 0.88
C ILE A 149 11.60 -1.17 1.97
N LEU A 150 12.23 -0.80 3.08
CA LEU A 150 12.54 -1.72 4.17
C LEU A 150 11.30 -2.20 4.92
N ASP A 151 10.25 -1.37 4.95
CA ASP A 151 8.97 -1.69 5.59
C ASP A 151 8.01 -2.46 4.67
N GLU A 152 8.36 -2.67 3.39
CA GLU A 152 7.54 -3.49 2.49
C GLU A 152 7.34 -4.89 3.06
N GLN A 153 6.09 -5.24 3.31
CA GLN A 153 5.74 -6.58 3.82
C GLN A 153 5.59 -7.58 2.66
N ASP A 154 5.84 -8.85 2.94
CA ASP A 154 5.44 -9.91 2.02
C ASP A 154 3.92 -9.90 1.88
N SER A 155 3.40 -9.92 0.66
CA SER A 155 1.96 -10.04 0.40
C SER A 155 1.33 -11.31 1.01
N ALA A 156 2.19 -12.27 1.40
CA ALA A 156 1.80 -13.47 2.13
C ALA A 156 1.88 -13.32 3.66
N TYR A 157 2.45 -12.22 4.18
CA TYR A 157 2.55 -12.01 5.61
C TYR A 157 1.37 -11.18 6.11
N ASP A 158 0.42 -11.87 6.69
CA ASP A 158 -0.67 -11.26 7.44
C ASP A 158 -0.43 -11.48 8.94
N TRP A 159 -0.03 -10.41 9.63
CA TRP A 159 0.19 -10.45 11.07
C TRP A 159 -1.09 -10.86 11.82
N THR A 160 -2.25 -10.43 11.36
CA THR A 160 -3.52 -10.71 12.02
C THR A 160 -3.95 -12.17 11.89
N ALA A 161 -3.51 -12.85 10.83
CA ALA A 161 -3.77 -14.28 10.60
C ALA A 161 -2.88 -15.20 11.44
N GLN A 162 -1.86 -14.67 12.13
CA GLN A 162 -0.98 -15.49 12.96
C GLN A 162 -1.72 -16.10 14.15
N ALA A 163 -1.59 -17.43 14.30
CA ALA A 163 -2.12 -18.13 15.47
C ALA A 163 -1.31 -17.80 16.72
N ILE A 164 -1.98 -17.60 17.84
CA ILE A 164 -1.39 -17.40 19.16
C ILE A 164 -1.26 -18.78 19.82
N ALA A 165 -0.03 -19.23 20.04
CA ALA A 165 0.25 -20.62 20.41
C ALA A 165 -0.42 -21.09 21.72
N ASP A 166 -0.58 -20.20 22.71
CA ASP A 166 -1.12 -20.48 24.02
C ASP A 166 -2.52 -19.89 24.22
N ALA A 167 -3.18 -19.40 23.14
CA ALA A 167 -4.52 -18.85 23.24
C ALA A 167 -5.57 -19.97 23.25
N THR A 168 -6.56 -19.79 24.09
CA THR A 168 -7.71 -20.68 24.24
C THR A 168 -9.01 -19.90 24.16
N ILE A 169 -10.13 -20.57 24.06
CA ILE A 169 -11.45 -19.94 24.05
C ILE A 169 -11.72 -19.15 25.35
N ASP A 170 -11.07 -19.52 26.46
CA ASP A 170 -11.18 -18.82 27.73
C ASP A 170 -10.53 -17.41 27.70
N ASP A 171 -9.70 -17.13 26.70
CA ASP A 171 -9.12 -15.81 26.47
C ASP A 171 -10.06 -14.86 25.74
N LEU A 172 -11.19 -15.37 25.26
CA LEU A 172 -12.19 -14.61 24.52
C LEU A 172 -13.30 -14.10 25.41
N ASP A 173 -13.86 -12.95 25.07
CA ASP A 173 -14.99 -12.33 25.76
C ASP A 173 -16.31 -12.93 25.25
N PRO A 174 -17.11 -13.62 26.10
CA PRO A 174 -18.37 -14.23 25.69
C PRO A 174 -19.39 -13.23 25.14
N ASP A 175 -19.44 -12.01 25.68
CA ASP A 175 -20.35 -10.96 25.22
C ASP A 175 -19.93 -10.45 23.84
N ALA A 176 -18.63 -10.34 23.58
CA ALA A 176 -18.11 -9.98 22.28
C ALA A 176 -18.38 -11.08 21.23
N ILE A 177 -18.26 -12.37 21.60
CA ILE A 177 -18.64 -13.48 20.73
C ILE A 177 -20.13 -13.43 20.41
N MET A 178 -20.97 -13.14 21.40
CA MET A 178 -22.42 -13.01 21.19
C MET A 178 -22.74 -11.87 20.21
N LEU A 179 -22.10 -10.69 20.35
CA LEU A 179 -22.27 -9.58 19.42
C LEU A 179 -21.81 -9.95 18.00
N ALA A 180 -20.66 -10.63 17.88
CA ALA A 180 -20.17 -11.12 16.60
C ALA A 180 -21.15 -12.08 15.94
N ARG A 181 -21.78 -12.96 16.72
CA ARG A 181 -22.77 -13.92 16.26
C ARG A 181 -24.03 -13.21 15.74
N GLU A 182 -24.52 -12.21 16.45
CA GLU A 182 -25.66 -11.41 15.99
C GLU A 182 -25.34 -10.66 14.67
N GLY A 183 -24.18 -10.04 14.58
CA GLY A 183 -23.71 -9.40 13.34
C GLY A 183 -23.60 -10.40 12.18
N TYR A 184 -23.09 -11.59 12.44
CA TYR A 184 -23.01 -12.66 11.44
C TYR A 184 -24.40 -13.08 10.92
N LYS A 185 -25.38 -13.24 11.81
CA LYS A 185 -26.77 -13.58 11.43
C LYS A 185 -27.41 -12.50 10.57
N GLN A 186 -27.16 -11.22 10.88
CA GLN A 186 -27.63 -10.10 10.07
C GLN A 186 -27.00 -10.08 8.68
N ARG A 187 -25.71 -10.34 8.59
CA ARG A 187 -24.96 -10.37 7.32
C ARG A 187 -25.33 -11.59 6.46
N TYR A 188 -25.60 -12.72 7.11
CA TYR A 188 -25.89 -14.00 6.45
C TYR A 188 -27.24 -14.60 6.92
N PRO A 189 -28.40 -14.00 6.56
CA PRO A 189 -29.70 -14.43 7.08
C PRO A 189 -30.05 -15.91 6.79
N LYS A 190 -29.50 -16.45 5.71
CA LYS A 190 -29.69 -17.87 5.34
C LYS A 190 -29.13 -18.87 6.36
N PHE A 191 -28.11 -18.44 7.13
CA PHE A 191 -27.48 -19.27 8.15
C PHE A 191 -27.93 -18.91 9.58
N ALA A 192 -28.83 -17.93 9.75
CA ALA A 192 -29.22 -17.42 11.07
C ALA A 192 -29.69 -18.54 12.02
N LYS A 193 -30.56 -19.44 11.55
CA LYS A 193 -31.07 -20.54 12.38
C LYS A 193 -30.02 -21.58 12.74
N GLU A 194 -29.11 -21.90 11.82
CA GLU A 194 -28.01 -22.82 12.06
C GLU A 194 -26.98 -22.21 13.04
N CYS A 195 -26.73 -20.93 12.92
CA CYS A 195 -25.80 -20.17 13.76
C CYS A 195 -26.13 -20.27 15.25
N ASP A 196 -27.43 -20.32 15.60
CA ASP A 196 -27.86 -20.48 17.00
C ASP A 196 -27.51 -21.86 17.58
N SER A 197 -27.34 -22.87 16.73
CA SER A 197 -26.98 -24.23 17.16
C SER A 197 -25.48 -24.49 17.24
N TRP A 198 -24.65 -23.57 16.71
CA TRP A 198 -23.19 -23.74 16.72
C TRP A 198 -22.60 -23.45 18.10
N SER A 199 -21.68 -24.29 18.55
CA SER A 199 -20.81 -23.92 19.67
C SER A 199 -19.95 -22.70 19.29
N ASP A 200 -19.39 -21.99 20.27
CA ASP A 200 -18.53 -20.83 19.99
C ASP A 200 -17.34 -21.21 19.12
N LYS A 201 -16.73 -22.37 19.33
CA LYS A 201 -15.63 -22.87 18.50
C LYS A 201 -16.06 -23.02 17.03
N VAL A 202 -17.22 -23.64 16.79
CA VAL A 202 -17.76 -23.82 15.45
C VAL A 202 -18.12 -22.48 14.81
N PHE A 203 -18.70 -21.57 15.60
CA PHE A 203 -19.03 -20.23 15.13
C PHE A 203 -17.77 -19.47 14.69
N LEU A 204 -16.72 -19.46 15.50
CA LEU A 204 -15.46 -18.77 15.21
C LEU A 204 -14.81 -19.32 13.93
N ASP A 205 -14.81 -20.63 13.72
CA ASP A 205 -14.34 -21.25 12.48
C ASP A 205 -15.19 -20.83 11.26
N LYS A 206 -16.52 -20.85 11.39
CA LYS A 206 -17.45 -20.46 10.32
C LYS A 206 -17.37 -18.96 10.00
N ALA A 207 -17.07 -18.12 10.99
CA ALA A 207 -16.85 -16.69 10.84
C ALA A 207 -15.44 -16.34 10.34
N CYS A 208 -14.61 -17.35 10.03
CA CYS A 208 -13.20 -17.19 9.61
C CYS A 208 -12.34 -16.43 10.63
N LEU A 209 -12.71 -16.49 11.92
CA LEU A 209 -11.94 -15.89 13.02
C LEU A 209 -10.84 -16.81 13.54
N THR A 210 -10.91 -18.12 13.25
CA THR A 210 -9.87 -19.10 13.58
C THR A 210 -9.29 -19.70 12.31
N ILE A 211 -8.06 -20.21 12.41
CA ILE A 211 -7.38 -20.93 11.34
C ILE A 211 -7.02 -22.32 11.89
N ASP A 212 -7.53 -23.36 11.28
CA ASP A 212 -7.37 -24.76 11.75
C ASP A 212 -7.77 -24.92 13.23
N GLY A 213 -8.82 -24.22 13.67
CA GLY A 213 -9.32 -24.21 15.05
C GLY A 213 -8.41 -23.47 16.04
N LYS A 214 -7.38 -22.77 15.58
CA LYS A 214 -6.46 -21.98 16.40
C LYS A 214 -6.91 -20.52 16.44
N ILE A 215 -6.84 -19.93 17.63
CA ILE A 215 -7.13 -18.51 17.84
C ILE A 215 -6.02 -17.68 17.20
N THR A 216 -6.41 -16.76 16.31
CA THR A 216 -5.50 -15.82 15.64
C THR A 216 -5.45 -14.50 16.38
N LYS A 217 -4.48 -13.65 16.00
CA LYS A 217 -4.42 -12.27 16.51
C LYS A 217 -5.67 -11.49 16.12
N ALA A 218 -6.23 -11.71 14.91
CA ALA A 218 -7.51 -11.12 14.50
C ALA A 218 -8.65 -11.50 15.46
N THR A 219 -8.73 -12.78 15.87
CA THR A 219 -9.72 -13.23 16.85
C THR A 219 -9.59 -12.46 18.16
N LEU A 220 -8.35 -12.35 18.65
CA LEU A 220 -8.11 -11.68 19.95
C LEU A 220 -8.38 -10.16 19.84
N LEU A 221 -8.05 -9.50 18.72
CA LEU A 221 -8.39 -8.11 18.47
C LEU A 221 -9.89 -7.86 18.51
N LEU A 222 -10.67 -8.73 17.86
CA LEU A 222 -12.10 -8.52 17.67
C LEU A 222 -12.94 -8.95 18.86
N VAL A 223 -12.61 -10.12 19.47
CA VAL A 223 -13.44 -10.75 20.49
C VAL A 223 -12.64 -11.20 21.75
N GLY A 224 -11.38 -10.79 21.90
CA GLY A 224 -10.54 -11.14 23.04
C GLY A 224 -10.90 -10.34 24.28
N LYS A 225 -10.66 -10.91 25.48
CA LYS A 225 -10.77 -10.19 26.75
C LYS A 225 -9.69 -9.11 26.84
N GLU A 226 -10.02 -7.97 27.43
CA GLU A 226 -9.10 -6.84 27.60
C GLU A 226 -7.80 -7.24 28.32
N GLU A 227 -7.89 -7.99 29.42
CA GLU A 227 -6.73 -8.46 30.19
C GLU A 227 -5.81 -9.42 29.43
N LYS A 228 -6.26 -9.90 28.26
CA LYS A 228 -5.49 -10.77 27.37
C LYS A 228 -4.82 -10.03 26.21
N ALA A 229 -4.97 -8.73 26.13
CA ALA A 229 -4.35 -7.89 25.09
C ALA A 229 -2.83 -8.07 25.01
N HIS A 230 -2.16 -8.40 26.12
CA HIS A 230 -0.72 -8.66 26.14
C HIS A 230 -0.27 -9.80 25.22
N LYS A 231 -1.15 -10.78 24.91
CA LYS A 231 -0.84 -11.88 24.00
C LYS A 231 -0.68 -11.43 22.53
N LEU A 232 -1.10 -10.22 22.19
CA LEU A 232 -0.85 -9.63 20.87
C LEU A 232 0.62 -9.23 20.69
N ASN A 233 1.37 -9.04 21.79
CA ASN A 233 2.75 -8.51 21.83
C ASN A 233 2.93 -7.12 21.20
N HIS A 234 1.83 -6.44 20.85
CA HIS A 234 1.79 -5.11 20.25
C HIS A 234 0.62 -4.30 20.83
N ILE A 235 0.68 -2.99 20.63
CA ILE A 235 -0.37 -2.08 21.09
C ILE A 235 -1.59 -2.19 20.17
N ALA A 236 -2.75 -2.51 20.73
CA ALA A 236 -4.04 -2.54 20.06
C ALA A 236 -5.01 -1.60 20.78
N GLN A 237 -4.96 -0.32 20.44
CA GLN A 237 -5.73 0.73 21.11
C GLN A 237 -6.30 1.73 20.10
N ILE A 238 -7.50 2.25 20.43
CA ILE A 238 -8.11 3.39 19.75
C ILE A 238 -8.12 4.55 20.75
N VAL A 239 -7.58 5.69 20.37
CA VAL A 239 -7.59 6.93 21.14
C VAL A 239 -8.61 7.86 20.55
N TRP A 240 -9.67 8.15 21.29
CA TRP A 240 -10.59 9.20 20.93
C TRP A 240 -10.17 10.51 21.58
N LYS A 241 -10.15 11.59 20.78
CA LYS A 241 -9.84 12.96 21.22
C LYS A 241 -10.94 13.87 20.75
N CYS A 242 -11.41 14.74 21.65
CA CYS A 242 -12.40 15.76 21.32
C CYS A 242 -11.90 17.13 21.73
N PHE A 243 -11.91 18.05 20.78
CA PHE A 243 -11.58 19.45 21.03
C PHE A 243 -12.85 20.28 21.13
N GLN A 244 -13.05 20.92 22.28
CA GLN A 244 -14.21 21.76 22.56
C GLN A 244 -13.83 22.92 23.44
N ASP A 245 -14.20 24.16 23.03
CA ASP A 245 -14.07 25.37 23.84
C ASP A 245 -12.69 25.59 24.45
N GLY A 246 -11.62 25.23 23.68
CA GLY A 246 -10.24 25.31 24.12
C GLY A 246 -9.79 24.21 25.08
N GLN A 247 -10.65 23.23 25.34
CA GLN A 247 -10.34 22.05 26.17
C GLN A 247 -10.20 20.81 25.28
N THR A 248 -9.38 19.86 25.74
CA THR A 248 -9.20 18.56 25.10
C THR A 248 -9.72 17.48 26.04
N PHE A 249 -10.64 16.67 25.54
CA PHE A 249 -11.13 15.46 26.21
C PHE A 249 -10.61 14.25 25.45
N GLY A 250 -10.46 13.12 26.13
CA GLY A 250 -10.02 11.91 25.44
C GLY A 250 -10.20 10.68 26.29
N ASP A 251 -10.45 9.58 25.60
CA ASP A 251 -10.56 8.25 26.18
C ASP A 251 -9.69 7.28 25.36
N ILE A 252 -9.20 6.22 25.99
CA ILE A 252 -8.45 5.15 25.35
C ILE A 252 -9.31 3.89 25.42
N TYR A 253 -9.51 3.29 24.27
CA TYR A 253 -10.25 2.05 24.10
C TYR A 253 -9.29 0.93 23.70
N THR A 254 -9.51 -0.25 24.24
CA THR A 254 -8.71 -1.45 23.94
C THR A 254 -9.62 -2.55 23.36
N ILE A 255 -9.09 -3.74 23.18
CA ILE A 255 -9.88 -4.90 22.75
C ILE A 255 -10.95 -5.26 23.81
N PRO A 256 -12.06 -5.92 23.40
CA PRO A 256 -12.43 -6.38 22.06
C PRO A 256 -13.01 -5.27 21.16
N PHE A 257 -12.48 -5.11 19.98
CA PHE A 257 -12.89 -4.01 19.10
C PHE A 257 -14.34 -4.06 18.63
N ILE A 258 -14.96 -5.24 18.63
CA ILE A 258 -16.40 -5.34 18.28
C ILE A 258 -17.29 -4.60 19.29
N ARG A 259 -16.90 -4.55 20.55
CA ARG A 259 -17.58 -3.75 21.59
C ARG A 259 -17.13 -2.30 21.55
N THR A 260 -15.84 -2.08 21.46
CA THR A 260 -15.21 -0.76 21.44
C THR A 260 -15.76 0.12 20.31
N THR A 261 -16.01 -0.41 19.12
CA THR A 261 -16.61 0.37 18.03
C THR A 261 -18.00 0.90 18.38
N SER A 262 -18.81 0.10 19.06
CA SER A 262 -20.15 0.52 19.51
C SER A 262 -20.08 1.56 20.65
N GLU A 263 -19.16 1.36 21.59
CA GLU A 263 -18.92 2.31 22.70
C GLU A 263 -18.44 3.66 22.15
N LEU A 264 -17.49 3.64 21.23
CA LEU A 264 -16.95 4.85 20.60
C LEU A 264 -18.00 5.56 19.72
N LEU A 265 -18.83 4.83 19.00
CA LEU A 265 -19.93 5.40 18.25
C LEU A 265 -20.88 6.19 19.14
N ASN A 266 -21.20 5.64 20.34
CA ASN A 266 -22.04 6.32 21.34
C ASN A 266 -21.32 7.50 22.01
N ARG A 267 -19.99 7.52 22.01
CA ARG A 267 -19.17 8.59 22.58
C ARG A 267 -19.04 9.79 21.66
N ILE A 268 -19.02 9.57 20.35
CA ILE A 268 -18.96 10.62 19.33
C ILE A 268 -20.23 11.44 19.38
N ARG A 269 -20.09 12.77 19.44
CA ARG A 269 -21.23 13.72 19.55
C ARG A 269 -21.93 13.86 18.19
N ASN A 270 -22.73 12.87 17.85
CA ASN A 270 -23.56 12.89 16.66
C ASN A 270 -24.96 13.38 17.04
N TYR A 271 -25.31 14.58 16.63
CA TYR A 271 -26.61 15.21 16.94
C TYR A 271 -27.37 15.54 15.66
N ARG A 272 -28.68 15.69 15.79
CA ARG A 272 -29.55 16.14 14.70
C ARG A 272 -29.63 17.65 14.68
N PHE A 273 -29.65 18.22 13.48
CA PHE A 273 -29.94 19.61 13.26
C PHE A 273 -31.00 19.79 12.15
N LYS A 274 -31.68 20.92 12.17
CA LYS A 274 -32.73 21.23 11.17
C LYS A 274 -32.12 21.98 10.01
N ILE A 275 -32.36 21.50 8.81
CA ILE A 275 -32.11 22.24 7.57
C ILE A 275 -33.42 22.68 6.97
N TYR A 276 -33.42 23.86 6.37
CA TYR A 276 -34.58 24.43 5.67
C TYR A 276 -34.31 24.40 4.17
N PRO A 277 -34.81 23.39 3.44
CA PRO A 277 -34.62 23.32 2.00
C PRO A 277 -35.27 24.53 1.32
N LYS A 278 -34.62 25.09 0.28
CA LYS A 278 -35.08 26.30 -0.42
C LYS A 278 -36.51 26.20 -0.97
N ASN A 279 -36.99 24.98 -1.24
CA ASN A 279 -38.30 24.72 -1.87
C ASN A 279 -39.27 24.00 -0.92
N SER A 280 -39.08 24.05 0.39
CA SER A 280 -39.97 23.41 1.36
C SER A 280 -40.15 24.30 2.58
N LEU A 281 -41.41 24.42 3.03
CA LEU A 281 -41.74 25.08 4.30
C LEU A 281 -41.51 24.16 5.51
N ILE A 282 -41.26 22.86 5.27
CA ILE A 282 -41.07 21.88 6.33
C ILE A 282 -39.55 21.67 6.51
N PRO A 283 -39.02 21.91 7.71
CA PRO A 283 -37.62 21.62 7.97
C PRO A 283 -37.36 20.12 7.92
N ALA A 284 -36.22 19.72 7.36
CA ALA A 284 -35.71 18.35 7.43
C ALA A 284 -34.73 18.23 8.59
N GLU A 285 -34.87 17.19 9.41
CA GLU A 285 -33.88 16.86 10.44
C GLU A 285 -32.83 15.91 9.85
N VAL A 286 -31.58 16.27 9.98
CA VAL A 286 -30.44 15.45 9.51
C VAL A 286 -29.45 15.23 10.65
N TRP A 287 -28.78 14.07 10.64
CA TRP A 287 -27.66 13.85 11.53
C TRP A 287 -26.43 14.64 11.08
N LYS A 288 -25.61 15.08 12.04
CA LYS A 288 -24.33 15.74 11.74
C LYS A 288 -23.41 14.84 10.92
N TYR A 289 -23.36 13.58 11.28
CA TYR A 289 -22.64 12.54 10.57
C TYR A 289 -23.57 11.36 10.29
N ASP A 290 -23.41 10.75 9.14
CA ASP A 290 -24.06 9.47 8.88
C ASP A 290 -23.40 8.36 9.73
N THR A 291 -24.25 7.57 10.40
CA THR A 291 -23.77 6.53 11.34
C THR A 291 -22.99 5.44 10.64
N GLU A 292 -23.43 5.04 9.44
CA GLU A 292 -22.75 4.01 8.65
C GLU A 292 -21.35 4.49 8.23
N SER A 293 -21.23 5.75 7.83
CA SER A 293 -19.94 6.38 7.49
C SER A 293 -18.97 6.42 8.68
N ILE A 294 -19.47 6.68 9.90
CA ILE A 294 -18.64 6.62 11.12
C ILE A 294 -18.13 5.19 11.34
N LEU A 295 -19.02 4.21 11.25
CA LEU A 295 -18.67 2.80 11.45
C LEU A 295 -17.70 2.31 10.39
N GLU A 296 -17.88 2.69 9.14
CA GLU A 296 -16.97 2.36 8.05
C GLU A 296 -15.57 2.95 8.30
N GLY A 297 -15.49 4.22 8.69
CA GLY A 297 -14.21 4.85 9.04
C GLY A 297 -13.49 4.14 10.19
N LEU A 298 -14.23 3.71 11.23
CA LEU A 298 -13.69 2.93 12.34
C LEU A 298 -13.21 1.54 11.91
N HIS A 299 -14.05 0.82 11.17
CA HIS A 299 -13.73 -0.52 10.71
C HIS A 299 -12.55 -0.52 9.75
N ASN A 300 -12.48 0.45 8.83
CA ASN A 300 -11.35 0.62 7.92
C ASN A 300 -10.06 0.93 8.71
N SER A 301 -10.13 1.80 9.71
CA SER A 301 -8.97 2.09 10.56
C SER A 301 -8.47 0.87 11.31
N ILE A 302 -9.36 0.00 11.80
CA ILE A 302 -9.02 -1.26 12.48
C ILE A 302 -8.43 -2.26 11.48
N ALA A 303 -9.06 -2.43 10.32
CA ALA A 303 -8.67 -3.41 9.32
C ALA A 303 -7.32 -3.10 8.67
N HIS A 304 -7.01 -1.81 8.48
CA HIS A 304 -5.79 -1.36 7.81
C HIS A 304 -4.69 -0.89 8.78
N GLN A 305 -4.88 -1.06 10.09
CA GLN A 305 -3.85 -0.71 11.07
C GLN A 305 -2.65 -1.65 10.99
N LYS A 306 -1.45 -1.08 10.93
CA LYS A 306 -0.19 -1.81 11.09
C LYS A 306 0.11 -1.95 12.59
N TYR A 307 -0.37 -3.02 13.20
CA TYR A 307 -0.22 -3.23 14.66
C TYR A 307 1.23 -3.39 15.11
N GLU A 308 2.12 -3.91 14.23
CA GLU A 308 3.54 -4.09 14.54
C GLU A 308 4.30 -2.76 14.72
N SER A 309 3.76 -1.64 14.29
CA SER A 309 4.37 -0.31 14.53
C SER A 309 4.14 0.22 15.94
N ASP A 310 3.31 -0.47 16.74
CA ASP A 310 2.86 -0.03 18.06
C ASP A 310 2.18 1.35 18.07
N ALA A 311 1.78 1.83 16.90
CA ALA A 311 0.98 3.04 16.75
C ALA A 311 -0.48 2.77 17.16
N ARG A 312 -1.16 3.83 17.58
CA ARG A 312 -2.58 3.78 17.95
C ARG A 312 -3.45 4.30 16.82
N ILE A 313 -4.64 3.74 16.70
CA ILE A 313 -5.69 4.37 15.89
C ILE A 313 -6.14 5.62 16.62
N ILE A 314 -6.27 6.74 15.93
CA ILE A 314 -6.66 8.03 16.52
C ILE A 314 -7.96 8.51 15.86
N VAL A 315 -8.97 8.75 16.66
CA VAL A 315 -10.23 9.37 16.26
C VAL A 315 -10.27 10.76 16.86
N THR A 316 -10.23 11.78 16.02
CA THR A 316 -10.26 13.19 16.45
C THR A 316 -11.59 13.82 16.09
N GLU A 317 -12.27 14.34 17.10
CA GLU A 317 -13.52 15.06 16.95
C GLU A 317 -13.30 16.56 17.19
N ASP A 318 -13.38 17.31 16.10
CA ASP A 318 -13.39 18.78 16.08
C ASP A 318 -14.82 19.29 15.98
N LYS A 319 -14.98 20.63 16.04
CA LYS A 319 -16.27 21.29 15.90
C LYS A 319 -17.01 20.87 14.61
N ASP A 320 -16.29 20.81 13.49
CA ASP A 320 -16.89 20.66 12.16
C ASP A 320 -16.48 19.39 11.44
N LYS A 321 -15.59 18.59 12.00
CA LYS A 321 -15.10 17.35 11.37
C LYS A 321 -14.82 16.24 12.36
N LEU A 322 -14.92 15.03 11.86
CA LEU A 322 -14.44 13.80 12.50
C LEU A 322 -13.32 13.23 11.63
N THR A 323 -12.18 12.95 12.24
CA THR A 323 -10.98 12.46 11.55
C THR A 323 -10.59 11.10 12.10
N PHE A 324 -10.37 10.15 11.23
CA PHE A 324 -9.84 8.81 11.56
C PHE A 324 -8.42 8.71 11.03
N GLN A 325 -7.49 8.25 11.86
CA GLN A 325 -6.08 8.09 11.51
C GLN A 325 -5.60 6.73 12.00
N ASN A 326 -4.92 6.00 11.14
CA ASN A 326 -4.24 4.76 11.48
C ASN A 326 -2.85 4.74 10.81
N ASP A 327 -1.96 3.94 11.37
CA ASP A 327 -0.66 3.64 10.77
C ASP A 327 -0.82 2.35 9.96
N GLY A 328 -0.80 2.49 8.65
CA GLY A 328 -1.01 1.35 7.76
C GLY A 328 -1.16 1.77 6.32
N TYR A 329 -1.19 0.78 5.44
CA TYR A 329 -1.33 0.98 3.98
C TYR A 329 -2.18 -0.14 3.37
N PHE A 330 -2.64 0.08 2.15
CA PHE A 330 -3.35 -0.95 1.39
C PHE A 330 -2.35 -2.02 0.92
N PHE A 331 -2.72 -3.29 1.04
CA PHE A 331 -1.86 -4.43 0.69
C PHE A 331 -1.45 -4.46 -0.78
N GLU A 332 -2.31 -4.01 -1.67
CA GLU A 332 -2.04 -3.93 -3.10
C GLU A 332 -2.06 -2.46 -3.52
N GLY A 333 -0.95 -1.99 -4.04
CA GLY A 333 -0.56 -0.60 -4.19
C GLY A 333 -1.42 0.33 -5.03
N ASN A 334 -2.68 0.01 -5.32
CA ASN A 334 -3.56 0.91 -6.03
C ASN A 334 -4.89 1.08 -5.29
N TYR A 335 -4.99 2.18 -4.51
CA TYR A 335 -6.20 2.54 -3.76
C TYR A 335 -7.48 2.66 -4.63
N SER A 336 -7.33 2.87 -5.94
CA SER A 336 -8.49 2.94 -6.86
C SER A 336 -9.26 1.61 -6.95
N GLN A 337 -8.64 0.47 -6.61
CA GLN A 337 -9.31 -0.83 -6.58
C GLN A 337 -10.24 -0.97 -5.38
N TYR A 338 -10.05 -0.17 -4.34
CA TYR A 338 -10.85 -0.20 -3.11
C TYR A 338 -11.99 0.83 -3.08
N ILE A 339 -12.03 1.75 -4.04
CA ILE A 339 -13.05 2.82 -4.13
C ILE A 339 -14.28 2.38 -4.95
N THR A 340 -14.16 1.31 -5.75
CA THR A 340 -15.27 0.74 -6.51
C THR A 340 -15.93 -0.40 -5.74
N GLY A 341 -16.65 -0.05 -4.69
CA GLY A 341 -17.56 -0.95 -3.97
C GLY A 341 -18.94 -1.00 -4.63
#